data_8f0c2b275fe49871b3c594dd36986026
#
_entry.id   8f0c2b275fe49871b3c594dd36986026
#
_cell.length_a   1.000
_cell.length_b   1.000
_cell.length_c   1.000
_cell.angle_alpha   90.00
_cell.angle_beta   90.00
_cell.angle_gamma   90.00
#
_symmetry.space_group_name_H-M   'P 1'
#
loop_
_entity.id
_entity.type
_entity.pdbx_description
1 polymer ?
#
loop_
_entity_poly.entity_id
_entity_poly.type
_entity_poly.pdbx_seq_one_letter_code
_entity_poly.pdbx_strand_id
1 'polypeptide(L)'
;MRNEDVFLEQAVRNVAGFCDRIHAVDHVSTDRTWDVLQELEREFDHLDVRRARHAGESHRLVESYAGTATWVFGVDGDELYDRARLVGFRDELLGGAFGDVFKIASNVLNCVSLESEAGTASGYLSPPSRSITKLYNFAAIESWRGDGAERLHGGTIVFRDGYTESAVDNIGERLSWDETPLRCLHTCFLRRSSSDPEPTSAPAGRPILEETGMQDRGLRGRLKRLVRRQPAPATSSWKVEKYMRGDLVTVEASPFFS
;
A
#
# COMPACT_ATOMS: atom_id res chain seq x y z
N MET A 1 -1.12 -1.95 8.53
CA MET A 1 0.35 -1.78 8.60
C MET A 1 0.92 -2.41 9.85
N ARG A 2 2.22 -2.75 9.83
CA ARG A 2 2.93 -3.26 11.02
C ARG A 2 4.42 -2.97 10.92
N ASN A 3 4.95 -2.30 11.95
CA ASN A 3 6.36 -1.91 12.05
C ASN A 3 6.84 -1.15 10.79
N GLU A 4 6.29 0.03 10.56
CA GLU A 4 6.55 0.86 9.38
C GLU A 4 6.79 2.33 9.78
N ASP A 5 7.37 2.59 10.96
CA ASP A 5 7.53 3.92 11.55
C ASP A 5 8.47 4.88 10.78
N VAL A 6 9.24 4.38 9.81
CA VAL A 6 10.21 5.21 9.06
C VAL A 6 9.53 6.12 8.04
N PHE A 7 8.55 5.59 7.29
CA PHE A 7 7.89 6.32 6.20
C PHE A 7 6.42 6.64 6.48
N LEU A 8 5.85 6.07 7.54
CA LEU A 8 4.43 6.15 7.85
C LEU A 8 3.90 7.59 7.95
N GLU A 9 4.63 8.46 8.64
CA GLU A 9 4.22 9.86 8.80
C GLU A 9 4.03 10.52 7.43
N GLN A 10 5.03 10.37 6.55
CA GLN A 10 4.98 10.94 5.21
C GLN A 10 3.87 10.28 4.36
N ALA A 11 3.69 8.95 4.47
CA ALA A 11 2.64 8.25 3.74
C ALA A 11 1.24 8.80 4.09
N VAL A 12 0.95 9.02 5.38
CA VAL A 12 -0.33 9.60 5.82
C VAL A 12 -0.46 11.06 5.37
N ARG A 13 0.56 11.90 5.58
CA ARG A 13 0.54 13.33 5.19
C ARG A 13 0.30 13.50 3.70
N ASN A 14 0.87 12.64 2.87
CA ASN A 14 0.73 12.72 1.42
C ASN A 14 -0.69 12.46 0.94
N VAL A 15 -1.45 11.62 1.62
CA VAL A 15 -2.82 11.28 1.23
C VAL A 15 -3.88 12.08 1.99
N ALA A 16 -3.52 12.78 3.07
CA ALA A 16 -4.48 13.48 3.94
C ALA A 16 -5.33 14.51 3.19
N GLY A 17 -4.74 15.27 2.25
CA GLY A 17 -5.50 16.25 1.45
C GLY A 17 -6.33 15.63 0.32
N PHE A 18 -6.11 14.36 -0.01
CA PHE A 18 -6.86 13.63 -1.03
C PHE A 18 -8.09 12.93 -0.47
N CYS A 19 -8.04 12.46 0.78
CA CYS A 19 -9.06 11.65 1.42
C CYS A 19 -9.99 12.49 2.29
N ASP A 20 -11.32 12.23 2.21
CA ASP A 20 -12.29 12.79 3.16
C ASP A 20 -12.23 12.09 4.52
N ARG A 21 -11.80 10.85 4.55
CA ARG A 21 -11.63 10.05 5.76
C ARG A 21 -10.50 9.04 5.59
N ILE A 22 -9.71 8.88 6.65
CA ILE A 22 -8.61 7.92 6.70
C ILE A 22 -8.85 6.96 7.87
N HIS A 23 -8.82 5.67 7.59
CA HIS A 23 -8.81 4.60 8.59
C HIS A 23 -7.42 3.97 8.63
N ALA A 24 -6.66 4.27 9.66
CA ALA A 24 -5.34 3.69 9.87
C ALA A 24 -5.41 2.53 10.86
N VAL A 25 -4.90 1.36 10.47
CA VAL A 25 -4.93 0.16 11.31
C VAL A 25 -3.53 -0.32 11.60
N ASP A 26 -3.15 -0.28 12.88
CA ASP A 26 -1.91 -0.87 13.39
C ASP A 26 -2.11 -2.35 13.77
N HIS A 27 -1.36 -3.26 13.15
CA HIS A 27 -1.37 -4.68 13.47
C HIS A 27 -0.38 -5.04 14.59
N VAL A 28 -0.55 -4.37 15.75
CA VAL A 28 0.22 -4.60 16.97
C VAL A 28 1.73 -4.45 16.70
N SER A 29 2.12 -3.29 16.20
CA SER A 29 3.51 -2.92 16.00
C SER A 29 4.30 -2.90 17.31
N THR A 30 5.59 -3.12 17.21
CA THR A 30 6.55 -3.15 18.33
C THR A 30 7.60 -2.05 18.24
N ASP A 31 7.57 -1.29 17.17
CA ASP A 31 8.34 -0.06 16.95
C ASP A 31 7.47 1.18 17.25
N ARG A 32 7.85 2.36 16.75
CA ARG A 32 7.13 3.62 16.98
C ARG A 32 5.89 3.82 16.09
N THR A 33 5.52 2.84 15.25
CA THR A 33 4.35 2.95 14.33
C THR A 33 3.09 3.43 15.05
N TRP A 34 2.79 2.85 16.21
CA TRP A 34 1.60 3.23 16.97
C TRP A 34 1.66 4.66 17.50
N ASP A 35 2.81 5.09 18.00
CA ASP A 35 3.00 6.43 18.55
C ASP A 35 2.86 7.49 17.45
N VAL A 36 3.46 7.24 16.28
CA VAL A 36 3.33 8.08 15.09
C VAL A 36 1.87 8.22 14.65
N LEU A 37 1.11 7.11 14.61
CA LEU A 37 -0.32 7.16 14.27
C LEU A 37 -1.12 7.98 15.26
N GLN A 38 -0.86 7.86 16.56
CA GLN A 38 -1.56 8.65 17.58
C GLN A 38 -1.21 10.15 17.51
N GLU A 39 0.01 10.51 17.11
CA GLU A 39 0.42 11.89 16.88
C GLU A 39 -0.34 12.47 15.67
N LEU A 40 -0.43 11.73 14.58
CA LEU A 40 -1.15 12.13 13.38
C LEU A 40 -2.67 12.21 13.60
N GLU A 41 -3.27 11.34 14.42
CA GLU A 41 -4.69 11.39 14.77
C GLU A 41 -5.07 12.67 15.51
N ARG A 42 -4.15 13.24 16.32
CA ARG A 42 -4.37 14.53 16.98
C ARG A 42 -4.26 15.72 16.03
N GLU A 43 -3.55 15.55 14.92
CA GLU A 43 -3.33 16.59 13.92
C GLU A 43 -4.43 16.62 12.86
N PHE A 44 -4.94 15.46 12.46
CA PHE A 44 -5.91 15.29 11.38
C PHE A 44 -7.27 14.82 11.90
N ASP A 45 -8.25 15.69 11.98
CA ASP A 45 -9.62 15.41 12.49
C ASP A 45 -10.35 14.30 11.70
N HIS A 46 -9.93 14.02 10.46
CA HIS A 46 -10.51 12.99 9.60
C HIS A 46 -9.73 11.67 9.58
N LEU A 47 -8.71 11.51 10.43
CA LEU A 47 -7.95 10.30 10.65
C LEU A 47 -8.50 9.55 11.88
N ASP A 48 -8.88 8.28 11.68
CA ASP A 48 -9.34 7.36 12.73
C ASP A 48 -8.32 6.22 12.86
N VAL A 49 -7.68 6.12 14.01
CA VAL A 49 -6.61 5.17 14.27
C VAL A 49 -7.09 4.01 15.13
N ARG A 50 -6.81 2.79 14.69
CA ARG A 50 -7.20 1.57 15.41
C ARG A 50 -6.06 0.58 15.51
N ARG A 51 -6.11 -0.23 16.56
CA ARG A 51 -5.23 -1.37 16.74
C ARG A 51 -6.00 -2.66 16.54
N ALA A 52 -5.54 -3.52 15.63
CA ALA A 52 -6.18 -4.78 15.31
C ALA A 52 -5.18 -5.95 15.41
N ARG A 53 -5.63 -7.08 15.95
CA ARG A 53 -4.81 -8.30 16.05
C ARG A 53 -4.92 -9.20 14.83
N HIS A 54 -6.03 -9.09 14.11
CA HIS A 54 -6.32 -9.91 12.94
C HIS A 54 -6.38 -9.05 11.68
N ALA A 55 -5.74 -9.51 10.64
CA ALA A 55 -5.65 -8.80 9.36
C ALA A 55 -7.02 -8.47 8.74
N GLY A 56 -7.98 -9.38 8.85
CA GLY A 56 -9.34 -9.17 8.34
C GLY A 56 -10.13 -8.05 9.02
N GLU A 57 -9.68 -7.54 10.17
CA GLU A 57 -10.34 -6.42 10.84
C GLU A 57 -10.20 -5.11 10.04
N SER A 58 -9.07 -4.92 9.35
CA SER A 58 -8.86 -3.74 8.48
C SER A 58 -9.84 -3.71 7.32
N HIS A 59 -10.08 -4.85 6.70
CA HIS A 59 -11.01 -4.97 5.56
C HIS A 59 -12.45 -4.60 5.96
N ARG A 60 -12.90 -5.02 7.14
CA ARG A 60 -14.26 -4.75 7.64
C ARG A 60 -14.58 -3.26 7.76
N LEU A 61 -13.57 -2.42 7.93
CA LEU A 61 -13.77 -0.96 8.03
C LEU A 61 -14.31 -0.37 6.73
N VAL A 62 -14.03 -0.99 5.60
CA VAL A 62 -14.45 -0.49 4.28
C VAL A 62 -15.65 -1.22 3.69
N GLU A 63 -16.07 -2.35 4.26
CA GLU A 63 -17.22 -3.14 3.78
C GLU A 63 -18.52 -2.31 3.69
N SER A 64 -18.72 -1.39 4.63
CA SER A 64 -19.92 -0.54 4.67
C SER A 64 -20.00 0.50 3.55
N TYR A 65 -18.90 0.77 2.87
CA TYR A 65 -18.88 1.70 1.72
C TYR A 65 -19.29 1.01 0.41
N ALA A 66 -19.39 -0.32 0.35
CA ALA A 66 -19.83 -1.02 -0.84
C ALA A 66 -21.21 -0.53 -1.30
N GLY A 67 -21.33 -0.24 -2.59
CA GLY A 67 -22.55 0.29 -3.19
C GLY A 67 -22.78 1.79 -3.01
N THR A 68 -21.90 2.49 -2.31
CA THR A 68 -21.96 3.96 -2.20
C THR A 68 -21.07 4.64 -3.24
N ALA A 69 -21.30 5.92 -3.52
CA ALA A 69 -20.46 6.74 -4.41
C ALA A 69 -19.14 7.10 -3.73
N THR A 70 -18.35 6.08 -3.37
CA THR A 70 -17.10 6.22 -2.62
C THR A 70 -15.96 5.57 -3.38
N TRP A 71 -14.84 6.27 -3.48
CA TRP A 71 -13.56 5.69 -3.86
C TRP A 71 -12.80 5.27 -2.61
N VAL A 72 -12.32 4.03 -2.58
CA VAL A 72 -11.51 3.49 -1.48
C VAL A 72 -10.07 3.35 -1.93
N PHE A 73 -9.19 4.06 -1.25
CA PHE A 73 -7.76 4.07 -1.54
C PHE A 73 -6.99 3.29 -0.46
N GLY A 74 -6.52 2.10 -0.81
CA GLY A 74 -5.66 1.30 0.06
C GLY A 74 -4.21 1.76 -0.05
N VAL A 75 -3.63 2.21 1.07
CA VAL A 75 -2.23 2.68 1.14
C VAL A 75 -1.51 1.96 2.26
N ASP A 76 -0.34 1.39 1.96
CA ASP A 76 0.54 0.81 2.96
C ASP A 76 1.51 1.90 3.50
N GLY A 77 2.06 1.73 4.69
CA GLY A 77 2.92 2.75 5.32
C GLY A 77 4.28 2.95 4.63
N ASP A 78 4.57 2.14 3.61
CA ASP A 78 5.75 2.23 2.75
C ASP A 78 5.43 2.71 1.31
N GLU A 79 4.23 3.29 1.11
CA GLU A 79 3.78 3.84 -0.16
C GLU A 79 3.67 5.37 -0.08
N LEU A 80 4.60 6.08 -0.67
CA LEU A 80 4.64 7.54 -0.68
C LEU A 80 4.09 8.06 -2.01
N TYR A 81 2.94 8.72 -1.97
CA TYR A 81 2.33 9.34 -3.15
C TYR A 81 2.73 10.82 -3.27
N ASP A 82 2.78 11.34 -4.50
CA ASP A 82 2.98 12.77 -4.75
C ASP A 82 1.74 13.55 -4.32
N ARG A 83 1.86 14.26 -3.20
CA ARG A 83 0.75 14.98 -2.56
C ARG A 83 0.08 16.00 -3.48
N ALA A 84 0.86 16.81 -4.16
CA ALA A 84 0.33 17.88 -5.01
C ALA A 84 -0.46 17.32 -6.19
N ARG A 85 0.03 16.25 -6.80
CA ARG A 85 -0.64 15.56 -7.90
C ARG A 85 -1.91 14.85 -7.46
N LEU A 86 -1.90 14.19 -6.30
CA LEU A 86 -3.10 13.56 -5.74
C LEU A 86 -4.22 14.56 -5.54
N VAL A 87 -3.92 15.72 -4.93
CA VAL A 87 -4.92 16.77 -4.70
C VAL A 87 -5.49 17.27 -6.02
N GLY A 88 -4.65 17.49 -7.04
CA GLY A 88 -5.11 17.87 -8.37
C GLY A 88 -5.98 16.81 -9.07
N PHE A 89 -5.71 15.54 -8.82
CA PHE A 89 -6.45 14.43 -9.42
C PHE A 89 -7.82 14.19 -8.76
N ARG A 90 -8.00 14.65 -7.53
CA ARG A 90 -9.23 14.42 -6.74
C ARG A 90 -10.48 14.93 -7.44
N ASP A 91 -10.43 16.12 -8.01
CA ASP A 91 -11.59 16.74 -8.66
C ASP A 91 -11.98 15.97 -9.94
N GLU A 92 -11.01 15.50 -10.70
CA GLU A 92 -11.24 14.64 -11.88
C GLU A 92 -11.89 13.32 -11.47
N LEU A 93 -11.38 12.68 -10.41
CA LEU A 93 -11.90 11.42 -9.88
C LEU A 93 -13.35 11.57 -9.40
N LEU A 94 -13.64 12.59 -8.60
CA LEU A 94 -14.98 12.85 -8.05
C LEU A 94 -15.94 13.43 -9.10
N GLY A 95 -15.42 14.03 -10.16
CA GLY A 95 -16.18 14.50 -11.31
C GLY A 95 -16.73 13.39 -12.21
N GLY A 96 -16.38 12.14 -11.94
CA GLY A 96 -16.92 10.96 -12.62
C GLY A 96 -16.14 10.52 -13.87
N ALA A 97 -14.95 11.05 -14.11
CA ALA A 97 -14.09 10.69 -15.23
C ALA A 97 -13.77 9.18 -15.30
N PHE A 98 -13.84 8.49 -14.16
CA PHE A 98 -13.53 7.07 -14.01
C PHE A 98 -14.76 6.26 -13.52
N GLY A 99 -15.97 6.76 -13.79
CA GLY A 99 -17.19 6.15 -13.26
C GLY A 99 -17.49 4.73 -13.79
N ASP A 100 -16.91 4.38 -14.93
CA ASP A 100 -17.09 3.10 -15.63
C ASP A 100 -16.07 2.02 -15.25
N VAL A 101 -15.06 2.36 -14.42
CA VAL A 101 -14.05 1.39 -13.98
C VAL A 101 -14.23 0.99 -12.51
N PHE A 102 -13.78 -0.21 -12.19
CA PHE A 102 -13.73 -0.71 -10.82
C PHE A 102 -12.44 -0.31 -10.11
N LYS A 103 -11.32 -0.27 -10.82
CA LYS A 103 -10.00 -0.04 -10.25
C LYS A 103 -9.15 0.87 -11.12
N ILE A 104 -8.39 1.74 -10.47
CA ILE A 104 -7.33 2.51 -11.12
C ILE A 104 -5.97 1.95 -10.65
N ALA A 105 -5.10 1.65 -11.63
CA ALA A 105 -3.69 1.34 -11.42
C ALA A 105 -2.82 2.47 -11.98
N SER A 106 -1.60 2.63 -11.45
CA SER A 106 -0.76 3.77 -11.84
C SER A 106 0.73 3.45 -11.75
N ASN A 107 1.57 4.44 -12.10
CA ASN A 107 3.01 4.33 -12.04
C ASN A 107 3.51 4.23 -10.59
N VAL A 108 4.40 3.27 -10.38
CA VAL A 108 5.05 3.04 -9.09
C VAL A 108 6.53 2.84 -9.33
N LEU A 109 7.37 3.56 -8.59
CA LEU A 109 8.79 3.26 -8.51
C LEU A 109 9.02 2.34 -7.30
N ASN A 110 9.37 1.09 -7.55
CA ASN A 110 9.78 0.14 -6.51
C ASN A 110 11.22 0.45 -6.09
N CYS A 111 11.37 1.25 -5.02
CA CYS A 111 12.64 1.87 -4.63
C CYS A 111 13.64 0.86 -4.09
N VAL A 112 14.86 0.90 -4.59
CA VAL A 112 16.02 0.16 -4.07
C VAL A 112 17.03 1.08 -3.36
N SER A 113 16.98 2.40 -3.65
CA SER A 113 17.71 3.41 -2.90
C SER A 113 16.93 4.73 -2.83
N LEU A 114 17.22 5.49 -1.77
CA LEU A 114 16.68 6.83 -1.53
C LEU A 114 17.83 7.68 -1.00
N GLU A 115 18.22 8.68 -1.78
CA GLU A 115 19.32 9.60 -1.47
C GLU A 115 18.72 10.93 -1.02
N SER A 116 18.48 11.05 0.29
CA SER A 116 17.79 12.23 0.88
C SER A 116 18.51 13.54 0.60
N GLU A 117 19.85 13.56 0.64
CA GLU A 117 20.65 14.77 0.36
C GLU A 117 20.57 15.20 -1.11
N ALA A 118 20.53 14.22 -2.02
CA ALA A 118 20.39 14.48 -3.45
C ALA A 118 18.93 14.69 -3.89
N GLY A 119 17.96 14.40 -3.02
CA GLY A 119 16.54 14.46 -3.34
C GLY A 119 16.13 13.50 -4.43
N THR A 120 16.75 12.32 -4.52
CA THR A 120 16.51 11.33 -5.59
C THR A 120 16.17 9.95 -5.03
N ALA A 121 15.38 9.19 -5.81
CA ALA A 121 15.09 7.79 -5.56
C ALA A 121 15.41 6.96 -6.79
N SER A 122 16.04 5.79 -6.60
CA SER A 122 16.31 4.84 -7.67
C SER A 122 15.55 3.54 -7.46
N GLY A 123 15.06 2.95 -8.56
CA GLY A 123 14.25 1.74 -8.49
C GLY A 123 13.75 1.28 -9.85
N TYR A 124 12.75 0.42 -9.82
CA TYR A 124 12.15 -0.18 -11.02
C TYR A 124 10.73 0.33 -11.19
N LEU A 125 10.45 0.92 -12.34
CA LEU A 125 9.12 1.49 -12.65
C LEU A 125 8.07 0.42 -12.96
N SER A 126 6.85 0.71 -12.59
CA SER A 126 5.65 0.03 -13.07
C SER A 126 4.93 0.93 -14.10
N PRO A 127 4.63 0.38 -15.32
CA PRO A 127 5.14 -0.85 -15.89
C PRO A 127 6.63 -0.77 -16.27
N PRO A 128 7.40 -1.87 -16.51
CA PRO A 128 6.97 -3.27 -16.57
C PRO A 128 6.95 -3.99 -15.22
N SER A 129 7.44 -3.38 -14.16
CA SER A 129 7.26 -3.91 -12.80
C SER A 129 5.78 -3.89 -12.39
N ARG A 130 5.44 -4.57 -11.31
CA ARG A 130 4.05 -4.59 -10.83
C ARG A 130 3.68 -3.28 -10.16
N SER A 131 2.55 -2.69 -10.55
CA SER A 131 1.88 -1.64 -9.80
C SER A 131 1.26 -2.19 -8.52
N ILE A 132 1.31 -1.39 -7.46
CA ILE A 132 0.69 -1.72 -6.16
C ILE A 132 -0.51 -0.83 -5.85
N THR A 133 -0.85 0.11 -6.73
CA THR A 133 -1.96 1.05 -6.53
C THR A 133 -3.28 0.32 -6.27
N LYS A 134 -3.97 0.73 -5.24
CA LYS A 134 -5.22 0.11 -4.74
C LYS A 134 -6.32 1.17 -4.62
N LEU A 135 -6.69 1.83 -5.73
CA LEU A 135 -7.77 2.81 -5.78
C LEU A 135 -9.00 2.17 -6.44
N TYR A 136 -10.04 1.95 -5.65
CA TYR A 136 -11.22 1.17 -6.02
C TYR A 136 -12.49 2.00 -5.99
N ASN A 137 -13.32 1.87 -7.03
CA ASN A 137 -14.67 2.43 -7.12
C ASN A 137 -15.67 1.53 -6.40
N PHE A 138 -16.08 1.91 -5.22
CA PHE A 138 -17.06 1.13 -4.44
C PHE A 138 -18.50 1.31 -4.93
N ALA A 139 -18.79 2.27 -5.81
CA ALA A 139 -20.06 2.33 -6.51
C ALA A 139 -20.22 1.18 -7.51
N ALA A 140 -19.13 0.57 -7.96
CA ALA A 140 -19.15 -0.57 -8.89
C ALA A 140 -19.53 -1.92 -8.25
N ILE A 141 -19.61 -2.00 -6.93
CA ILE A 141 -19.82 -3.25 -6.20
C ILE A 141 -21.04 -3.19 -5.28
N GLU A 142 -21.68 -4.33 -5.04
CA GLU A 142 -22.71 -4.48 -4.03
C GLU A 142 -22.14 -4.89 -2.67
N SER A 143 -21.12 -5.73 -2.68
CA SER A 143 -20.41 -6.16 -1.48
C SER A 143 -18.98 -6.59 -1.76
N TRP A 144 -18.12 -6.43 -0.76
CA TRP A 144 -16.78 -6.98 -0.75
C TRP A 144 -16.48 -7.56 0.62
N ARG A 145 -16.35 -8.87 0.72
CA ARG A 145 -16.04 -9.57 1.96
C ARG A 145 -14.61 -10.09 1.92
N GLY A 146 -13.79 -9.62 2.86
CA GLY A 146 -12.43 -10.09 3.03
C GLY A 146 -12.38 -11.38 3.84
N ASP A 147 -11.94 -12.48 3.25
CA ASP A 147 -11.83 -13.80 3.89
C ASP A 147 -10.55 -13.89 4.74
N GLY A 148 -10.37 -12.95 5.68
CA GLY A 148 -9.22 -12.90 6.58
C GLY A 148 -7.96 -12.29 5.95
N ALA A 149 -8.01 -11.80 4.71
CA ALA A 149 -6.94 -11.04 4.10
C ALA A 149 -6.94 -9.59 4.60
N GLU A 150 -5.76 -9.07 4.89
CA GLU A 150 -5.57 -7.67 5.30
C GLU A 150 -5.57 -6.68 4.11
N ARG A 151 -5.70 -7.19 2.89
CA ARG A 151 -5.50 -6.42 1.67
C ARG A 151 -6.79 -6.30 0.88
N LEU A 152 -7.00 -5.10 0.31
CA LEU A 152 -8.11 -4.81 -0.58
C LEU A 152 -8.00 -5.50 -1.97
N HIS A 153 -7.26 -6.57 -2.12
CA HIS A 153 -7.15 -7.35 -3.37
C HIS A 153 -7.42 -8.84 -3.17
N GLY A 154 -8.01 -9.18 -2.06
CA GLY A 154 -8.45 -10.55 -1.73
C GLY A 154 -9.87 -10.53 -1.21
N GLY A 155 -10.52 -11.70 -1.22
CA GLY A 155 -11.89 -11.87 -0.76
C GLY A 155 -12.89 -12.05 -1.89
N THR A 156 -14.17 -12.05 -1.54
CA THR A 156 -15.28 -12.24 -2.46
C THR A 156 -15.96 -10.92 -2.77
N ILE A 157 -15.98 -10.53 -4.05
CA ILE A 157 -16.62 -9.30 -4.53
C ILE A 157 -17.89 -9.67 -5.31
N VAL A 158 -18.99 -8.98 -5.02
CA VAL A 158 -20.19 -8.99 -5.83
C VAL A 158 -20.26 -7.66 -6.58
N PHE A 159 -20.18 -7.71 -7.90
CA PHE A 159 -20.24 -6.54 -8.77
C PHE A 159 -21.68 -6.17 -9.09
N ARG A 160 -21.95 -4.89 -9.28
CA ARG A 160 -23.19 -4.41 -9.87
C ARG A 160 -23.22 -4.66 -11.38
N ASP A 161 -24.41 -4.64 -11.96
CA ASP A 161 -24.59 -4.79 -13.41
C ASP A 161 -23.73 -3.77 -14.18
N GLY A 162 -23.03 -4.25 -15.19
CA GLY A 162 -22.14 -3.45 -16.02
C GLY A 162 -20.68 -3.36 -15.53
N TYR A 163 -20.36 -3.84 -14.32
CA TYR A 163 -19.00 -3.83 -13.79
C TYR A 163 -18.42 -5.24 -13.66
N THR A 164 -17.11 -5.33 -13.78
CA THR A 164 -16.34 -6.56 -13.59
C THR A 164 -15.01 -6.29 -12.92
N GLU A 165 -14.37 -7.31 -12.39
CA GLU A 165 -13.01 -7.21 -11.82
C GLU A 165 -11.96 -6.74 -12.86
N SER A 166 -12.18 -7.01 -14.14
CA SER A 166 -11.30 -6.60 -15.25
C SER A 166 -11.53 -5.16 -15.71
N ALA A 167 -12.53 -4.45 -15.19
CA ALA A 167 -12.74 -3.02 -15.46
C ALA A 167 -11.68 -2.18 -14.72
N VAL A 168 -10.46 -2.19 -15.27
CA VAL A 168 -9.28 -1.52 -14.72
C VAL A 168 -8.79 -0.47 -15.69
N ASP A 169 -8.64 0.79 -15.22
CA ASP A 169 -7.85 1.79 -15.94
C ASP A 169 -6.41 1.78 -15.42
N ASN A 170 -5.46 1.41 -16.26
CA ASN A 170 -4.04 1.48 -15.95
C ASN A 170 -3.46 2.78 -16.51
N ILE A 171 -3.59 3.86 -15.75
CA ILE A 171 -3.07 5.19 -16.13
C ILE A 171 -1.58 5.11 -16.47
N GLY A 172 -0.82 4.26 -15.76
CA GLY A 172 0.62 4.10 -15.97
C GLY A 172 1.02 3.48 -17.31
N GLU A 173 0.08 2.87 -18.06
CA GLU A 173 0.32 2.43 -19.44
C GLU A 173 0.15 3.55 -20.46
N ARG A 174 -0.57 4.61 -20.11
CA ARG A 174 -0.90 5.74 -21.01
C ARG A 174 -0.08 6.99 -20.75
N LEU A 175 0.32 7.20 -19.51
CA LEU A 175 1.05 8.38 -19.05
C LEU A 175 2.44 7.98 -18.55
N SER A 176 3.41 8.83 -18.84
CA SER A 176 4.76 8.70 -18.27
C SER A 176 4.75 8.97 -16.75
N TRP A 177 5.86 8.65 -16.07
CA TRP A 177 6.06 8.97 -14.66
C TRP A 177 5.80 10.45 -14.33
N ASP A 178 6.24 11.35 -15.21
CA ASP A 178 6.12 12.79 -14.98
C ASP A 178 4.74 13.36 -15.30
N GLU A 179 3.90 12.63 -16.01
CA GLU A 179 2.53 13.04 -16.35
C GLU A 179 1.50 12.44 -15.39
N THR A 180 1.81 11.31 -14.80
CA THR A 180 0.87 10.54 -13.98
C THR A 180 0.46 11.27 -12.69
N PRO A 181 -0.85 11.37 -12.39
CA PRO A 181 -1.34 12.00 -11.16
C PRO A 181 -1.19 11.12 -9.92
N LEU A 182 -1.16 9.80 -10.07
CA LEU A 182 -1.11 8.81 -8.98
C LEU A 182 0.27 8.17 -8.82
N ARG A 183 1.37 8.89 -9.09
CA ARG A 183 2.70 8.32 -8.96
C ARG A 183 3.09 8.07 -7.50
N CYS A 184 3.79 6.96 -7.26
CA CYS A 184 4.12 6.48 -5.93
C CYS A 184 5.57 6.00 -5.85
N LEU A 185 6.29 6.38 -4.78
CA LEU A 185 7.50 5.71 -4.34
C LEU A 185 7.11 4.58 -3.38
N HIS A 186 7.37 3.34 -3.77
CA HIS A 186 7.15 2.16 -2.94
C HIS A 186 8.47 1.72 -2.33
N THR A 187 8.66 2.01 -1.04
CA THR A 187 9.94 1.82 -0.34
C THR A 187 10.14 0.39 0.17
N CYS A 188 9.53 -0.60 -0.47
CA CYS A 188 9.46 -2.00 -0.03
C CYS A 188 10.81 -2.73 0.09
N PHE A 189 11.88 -2.20 -0.53
CA PHE A 189 13.24 -2.74 -0.42
C PHE A 189 14.13 -1.92 0.53
N LEU A 190 13.61 -0.83 1.08
CA LEU A 190 14.31 0.01 2.05
C LEU A 190 13.98 -0.43 3.48
N ARG A 191 14.72 0.08 4.44
CA ARG A 191 14.40 -0.04 5.86
C ARG A 191 13.10 0.70 6.15
N ARG A 192 12.09 0.01 6.69
CA ARG A 192 10.76 0.58 6.96
C ARG A 192 10.47 0.75 8.45
N SER A 193 11.25 0.09 9.30
CA SER A 193 11.10 0.18 10.76
C SER A 193 12.42 0.57 11.41
N SER A 194 12.34 1.43 12.41
CA SER A 194 13.47 1.76 13.30
C SER A 194 14.04 0.54 14.03
N SER A 195 13.23 -0.52 14.16
CA SER A 195 13.63 -1.81 14.74
C SER A 195 14.24 -2.78 13.74
N ASP A 196 14.24 -2.48 12.44
CA ASP A 196 14.88 -3.33 11.44
C ASP A 196 16.40 -3.21 11.55
N PRO A 197 17.15 -4.30 11.33
CA PRO A 197 18.59 -4.23 11.25
C PRO A 197 19.03 -3.32 10.07
N GLU A 198 20.21 -2.72 10.19
CA GLU A 198 20.79 -1.98 9.07
C GLU A 198 20.93 -2.88 7.83
N PRO A 199 20.59 -2.38 6.64
CA PRO A 199 20.62 -3.20 5.43
C PRO A 199 22.06 -3.63 5.13
N THR A 200 22.30 -4.94 5.14
CA THR A 200 23.54 -5.53 4.65
C THR A 200 23.40 -5.77 3.15
N SER A 201 23.96 -4.92 2.34
CA SER A 201 24.37 -5.08 0.92
C SER A 201 23.42 -5.73 -0.12
N ALA A 202 22.22 -6.13 0.20
CA ALA A 202 21.24 -6.62 -0.78
C ALA A 202 19.83 -6.11 -0.46
N PRO A 203 19.00 -5.76 -1.44
CA PRO A 203 17.62 -5.37 -1.21
C PRO A 203 16.83 -6.56 -0.67
N ALA A 204 16.80 -6.70 0.64
CA ALA A 204 16.07 -7.74 1.34
C ALA A 204 14.66 -7.23 1.64
N GLY A 205 13.69 -7.61 0.80
CA GLY A 205 12.29 -7.36 1.12
C GLY A 205 11.92 -8.03 2.45
N ARG A 206 11.17 -7.31 3.30
CA ARG A 206 10.55 -7.88 4.50
C ARG A 206 9.62 -9.03 4.14
N PRO A 207 9.54 -10.10 4.97
CA PRO A 207 8.46 -11.07 4.84
C PRO A 207 7.11 -10.39 4.96
N ILE A 208 6.14 -10.78 4.16
CA ILE A 208 4.75 -10.35 4.32
C ILE A 208 4.17 -10.90 5.63
N LEU A 209 3.12 -10.26 6.17
CA LEU A 209 2.48 -10.68 7.42
C LEU A 209 2.02 -12.15 7.40
N GLU A 210 1.60 -12.65 6.26
CA GLU A 210 1.24 -14.04 6.02
C GLU A 210 2.43 -15.01 6.24
N GLU A 211 3.64 -14.61 5.85
CA GLU A 211 4.86 -15.39 6.05
C GLU A 211 5.34 -15.35 7.50
N THR A 212 5.00 -14.31 8.26
CA THR A 212 5.35 -14.19 9.69
C THR A 212 4.46 -15.00 10.61
N GLY A 213 3.47 -15.71 10.07
CA GLY A 213 2.61 -16.63 10.83
C GLY A 213 1.69 -15.94 11.83
N MET A 214 1.30 -14.69 11.61
CA MET A 214 0.29 -14.03 12.43
C MET A 214 -1.10 -14.67 12.30
N GLN A 215 -1.36 -15.37 11.20
CA GLN A 215 -2.62 -16.07 10.97
C GLN A 215 -2.71 -17.44 11.73
N ASP A 216 -1.59 -18.03 12.11
CA ASP A 216 -1.56 -19.42 12.62
C ASP A 216 -0.98 -19.49 14.07
N ARG A 217 -1.64 -18.81 15.03
CA ARG A 217 -1.33 -18.91 16.46
C ARG A 217 -1.99 -20.10 17.15
N GLY A 218 -2.66 -20.99 16.41
CA GLY A 218 -3.20 -22.23 16.93
C GLY A 218 -2.09 -23.26 17.26
N LEU A 219 -2.38 -24.22 18.16
CA LEU A 219 -1.48 -25.34 18.50
C LEU A 219 -0.96 -26.10 17.27
N ARG A 220 -1.76 -26.19 16.20
CA ARG A 220 -1.38 -26.83 14.92
C ARG A 220 -0.28 -26.07 14.16
N GLY A 221 -0.27 -24.73 14.22
CA GLY A 221 0.78 -23.92 13.59
C GLY A 221 2.12 -24.03 14.32
N ARG A 222 2.10 -24.18 15.65
CA ARG A 222 3.31 -24.43 16.45
C ARG A 222 3.96 -25.77 16.12
N LEU A 223 3.17 -26.83 15.95
CA LEU A 223 3.66 -28.16 15.55
C LEU A 223 4.23 -28.20 14.12
N LYS A 224 3.61 -27.50 13.15
CA LYS A 224 4.15 -27.40 11.79
C LYS A 224 5.52 -26.72 11.74
N ARG A 225 5.80 -25.74 12.59
CA ARG A 225 7.11 -25.05 12.66
C ARG A 225 8.21 -25.94 13.25
N LEU A 226 7.89 -26.80 14.21
CA LEU A 226 8.84 -27.75 14.81
C LEU A 226 9.33 -28.82 13.80
N VAL A 227 8.47 -29.17 12.84
CA VAL A 227 8.77 -30.19 11.84
C VAL A 227 9.48 -29.59 10.59
N ARG A 228 9.27 -28.32 10.28
CA ARG A 228 9.94 -27.63 9.18
C ARG A 228 11.12 -26.80 9.70
N ARG A 229 12.24 -27.47 9.99
CA ARG A 229 13.58 -26.86 10.07
C ARG A 229 14.07 -26.46 8.65
N GLN A 230 13.42 -25.50 8.01
CA GLN A 230 14.02 -24.83 6.87
C GLN A 230 14.52 -23.47 7.34
N PRO A 231 15.78 -23.08 7.02
CA PRO A 231 16.24 -21.71 7.22
C PRO A 231 15.29 -20.79 6.44
N ALA A 232 14.97 -19.64 7.02
CA ALA A 232 14.21 -18.63 6.32
C ALA A 232 14.90 -18.35 4.98
N PRO A 233 14.19 -18.37 3.84
CA PRO A 233 14.80 -18.09 2.56
C PRO A 233 15.40 -16.69 2.60
N ALA A 234 16.68 -16.60 2.30
CA ALA A 234 17.35 -15.34 2.05
C ALA A 234 16.57 -14.67 0.91
N THR A 235 16.05 -13.45 1.16
CA THR A 235 15.36 -12.56 0.20
C THR A 235 14.24 -13.29 -0.56
N SER A 236 13.00 -12.91 -0.33
CA SER A 236 11.87 -13.56 -1.02
C SER A 236 12.02 -13.33 -2.53
N SER A 237 12.44 -14.36 -3.26
CA SER A 237 12.66 -14.34 -4.71
C SER A 237 11.44 -13.78 -5.47
N TRP A 238 10.23 -13.99 -4.95
CA TRP A 238 9.00 -13.51 -5.53
C TRP A 238 8.85 -11.98 -5.56
N LYS A 239 9.40 -11.25 -4.57
CA LYS A 239 9.40 -9.78 -4.60
C LYS A 239 10.30 -9.25 -5.70
N VAL A 240 11.48 -9.82 -5.82
CA VAL A 240 12.44 -9.48 -6.90
C VAL A 240 11.78 -9.73 -8.26
N GLU A 241 11.20 -10.88 -8.47
CA GLU A 241 10.53 -11.23 -9.73
C GLU A 241 9.36 -10.30 -10.09
N LYS A 242 8.65 -9.77 -9.10
CA LYS A 242 7.48 -8.90 -9.32
C LYS A 242 7.83 -7.43 -9.46
N TYR A 243 8.75 -6.95 -8.64
CA TYR A 243 8.99 -5.52 -8.43
C TYR A 243 10.30 -5.01 -9.02
N MET A 244 11.20 -5.89 -9.49
CA MET A 244 12.48 -5.51 -10.09
C MET A 244 12.52 -5.92 -11.58
N ARG A 245 11.58 -5.41 -12.37
CA ARG A 245 11.52 -5.68 -13.82
C ARG A 245 11.80 -4.40 -14.59
N GLY A 246 12.44 -4.54 -15.75
CA GLY A 246 12.88 -3.42 -16.59
C GLY A 246 14.20 -2.84 -16.13
N ASP A 247 14.46 -1.62 -16.56
CA ASP A 247 15.70 -0.91 -16.25
C ASP A 247 15.63 -0.22 -14.89
N LEU A 248 16.76 -0.10 -14.23
CA LEU A 248 16.92 0.74 -13.05
C LEU A 248 16.86 2.20 -13.49
N VAL A 249 15.94 2.96 -12.92
CA VAL A 249 15.79 4.39 -13.19
C VAL A 249 15.96 5.20 -11.92
N THR A 250 16.32 6.48 -12.08
CA THR A 250 16.40 7.45 -10.99
C THR A 250 15.42 8.59 -11.26
N VAL A 251 14.64 8.95 -10.25
CA VAL A 251 13.65 10.02 -10.31
C VAL A 251 13.89 11.05 -9.21
N GLU A 252 13.33 12.25 -9.37
CA GLU A 252 13.25 13.23 -8.29
C GLU A 252 12.31 12.73 -7.19
N ALA A 253 12.76 12.79 -5.93
CA ALA A 253 12.01 12.34 -4.75
C ALA A 253 11.43 13.49 -3.93
N SER A 254 11.88 14.73 -4.13
CA SER A 254 11.43 15.91 -3.38
C SER A 254 9.91 16.07 -3.31
N PRO A 255 9.12 15.83 -4.39
CA PRO A 255 7.65 15.96 -4.35
C PRO A 255 6.94 15.00 -3.40
N PHE A 256 7.62 13.95 -2.96
CA PHE A 256 7.06 12.93 -2.07
C PHE A 256 7.35 13.21 -0.59
N PHE A 257 8.15 14.23 -0.30
CA PHE A 257 8.58 14.63 1.04
C PHE A 257 8.27 16.11 1.37
N SER A 258 7.46 16.76 0.52
CA SER A 258 7.05 18.16 0.68
C SER A 258 5.79 18.32 1.53
#